data_1d7463487102c2cef7fa2355b471d115
#
_entry.id   1d7463487102c2cef7fa2355b471d115
#
_cell.length_a   1.000
_cell.length_b   1.000
_cell.length_c   1.000
_cell.angle_alpha   90.00
_cell.angle_beta   90.00
_cell.angle_gamma   90.00
#
_symmetry.space_group_name_H-M   'P 1'
#
loop_
_entity.id
_entity.type
_entity.pdbx_description
1 polymer ?
#
loop_
_entity_poly.entity_id
_entity_poly.type
_entity_poly.pdbx_seq_one_letter_code
_entity_poly.pdbx_strand_id
1 'polypeptide(L)'
;MQNLFPGDSYDTPADSKRDFFDKYIGLGSRWPFYLRNFFVFYQTGKYGRRGELTAERQISQSNKNIRLIEKSGGKVHLRGLNNLSAFEGPAMLIGNHMSLLETAIFHAIARPRRDFTFVIKESLLKMPYFGDIMRSLGAIAVGRANPRDDLKIVMEEGIKTLNSGKSIVLFPQSTRSAEFDPKKFNTIGIKLARRAGVPVIPFALKTDFLANGSFFKDLGPIKRDKEVYFEFDKPFTVEGDGKKEQQQIIDFIQLKLAEWKH
;
A
#
# COMPACT_ATOMS: atom_id res chain seq x y z
N MET A 1 2.79 -18.54 10.97
CA MET A 1 2.60 -17.36 10.08
C MET A 1 3.62 -17.45 8.96
N GLN A 2 3.19 -17.52 7.67
CA GLN A 2 4.15 -17.64 6.56
C GLN A 2 4.57 -16.22 6.13
N ASN A 3 5.62 -15.69 6.76
CA ASN A 3 6.29 -14.48 6.27
C ASN A 3 7.10 -14.84 5.03
N LEU A 4 6.71 -14.32 3.86
CA LEU A 4 7.45 -14.53 2.61
C LEU A 4 8.76 -13.75 2.56
N PHE A 5 8.90 -12.73 3.39
CA PHE A 5 10.01 -11.77 3.34
C PHE A 5 10.68 -11.63 4.71
N PRO A 6 11.42 -12.66 5.19
CA PRO A 6 12.04 -12.61 6.52
C PRO A 6 13.25 -11.67 6.59
N GLY A 7 13.91 -11.40 5.48
CA GLY A 7 15.08 -10.51 5.40
C GLY A 7 14.73 -9.03 5.20
N ASP A 8 15.74 -8.20 5.06
CA ASP A 8 15.60 -6.76 4.78
C ASP A 8 15.20 -6.45 3.34
N SER A 9 15.46 -7.38 2.44
CA SER A 9 15.17 -7.24 1.02
C SER A 9 14.55 -8.50 0.44
N TYR A 10 13.91 -8.35 -0.70
CA TYR A 10 13.41 -9.45 -1.52
C TYR A 10 13.48 -9.07 -2.99
N ASP A 11 13.88 -10.02 -3.81
CA ASP A 11 13.78 -9.97 -5.26
C ASP A 11 13.09 -11.23 -5.75
N THR A 12 12.14 -11.11 -6.67
CA THR A 12 11.59 -12.27 -7.35
C THR A 12 12.73 -13.05 -8.00
N PRO A 13 12.85 -14.37 -7.75
CA PRO A 13 13.92 -15.18 -8.30
C PRO A 13 14.08 -15.02 -9.83
N ALA A 14 15.31 -14.95 -10.32
CA ALA A 14 15.58 -14.70 -11.73
C ALA A 14 15.03 -15.82 -12.64
N ASP A 15 14.94 -17.05 -12.12
CA ASP A 15 14.38 -18.22 -12.78
C ASP A 15 12.85 -18.34 -12.66
N SER A 16 12.20 -17.37 -12.00
CA SER A 16 10.73 -17.33 -11.88
C SER A 16 10.08 -17.30 -13.25
N LYS A 17 9.31 -18.35 -13.54
CA LYS A 17 8.64 -18.52 -14.83
C LYS A 17 7.19 -18.09 -14.75
N ARG A 18 6.76 -17.45 -15.82
CA ARG A 18 5.36 -17.13 -16.05
C ARG A 18 4.53 -18.43 -16.10
N ASP A 19 3.39 -18.41 -15.44
CA ASP A 19 2.45 -19.55 -15.37
C ASP A 19 2.00 -19.97 -16.78
N PHE A 20 1.92 -21.27 -17.01
CA PHE A 20 1.40 -21.86 -18.24
C PHE A 20 0.02 -21.32 -18.61
N PHE A 21 -0.88 -21.22 -17.63
CA PHE A 21 -2.24 -20.71 -17.84
C PHE A 21 -2.25 -19.27 -18.35
N ASP A 22 -1.42 -18.37 -17.75
CA ASP A 22 -1.32 -16.98 -18.18
C ASP A 22 -0.67 -16.87 -19.57
N LYS A 23 0.33 -17.71 -19.86
CA LYS A 23 1.09 -17.66 -21.12
C LYS A 23 0.31 -18.23 -22.31
N TYR A 24 -0.30 -19.41 -22.15
CA TYR A 24 -0.83 -20.19 -23.27
C TYR A 24 -2.36 -20.19 -23.35
N ILE A 25 -3.08 -20.19 -22.22
CA ILE A 25 -4.55 -20.14 -22.20
C ILE A 25 -5.04 -18.70 -22.20
N GLY A 26 -4.45 -17.86 -21.39
CA GLY A 26 -4.77 -16.43 -21.33
C GLY A 26 -4.22 -15.61 -22.48
N LEU A 27 -3.39 -16.22 -23.35
CA LEU A 27 -2.74 -15.56 -24.50
C LEU A 27 -2.08 -14.22 -24.13
N GLY A 28 -1.57 -14.10 -22.91
CA GLY A 28 -0.98 -12.87 -22.40
C GLY A 28 -1.97 -11.75 -22.13
N SER A 29 -3.26 -12.00 -22.16
CA SER A 29 -4.27 -11.02 -21.80
C SER A 29 -4.23 -10.68 -20.29
N ARG A 30 -4.93 -9.62 -19.90
CA ARG A 30 -5.04 -9.21 -18.49
C ARG A 30 -6.06 -10.03 -17.69
N TRP A 31 -6.98 -10.71 -18.36
CA TRP A 31 -8.14 -11.35 -17.72
C TRP A 31 -7.80 -12.48 -16.75
N PRO A 32 -6.84 -13.40 -17.03
CA PRO A 32 -6.45 -14.42 -16.06
C PRO A 32 -5.96 -13.85 -14.74
N PHE A 33 -5.22 -12.71 -14.78
CA PHE A 33 -4.80 -11.99 -13.59
C PHE A 33 -6.00 -11.45 -12.81
N TYR A 34 -6.89 -10.72 -13.50
CA TYR A 34 -8.04 -10.09 -12.83
C TYR A 34 -9.02 -11.11 -12.25
N LEU A 35 -9.28 -12.22 -12.92
CA LEU A 35 -10.15 -13.27 -12.39
C LEU A 35 -9.59 -13.87 -11.09
N ARG A 36 -8.29 -14.16 -11.06
CA ARG A 36 -7.61 -14.69 -9.88
C ARG A 36 -7.53 -13.62 -8.76
N ASN A 37 -7.20 -12.40 -9.10
CA ASN A 37 -7.15 -11.28 -8.15
C ASN A 37 -8.55 -11.02 -7.55
N PHE A 38 -9.60 -11.01 -8.38
CA PHE A 38 -10.98 -10.88 -7.92
C PHE A 38 -11.38 -12.00 -6.96
N PHE A 39 -10.97 -13.25 -7.22
CA PHE A 39 -11.25 -14.37 -6.33
C PHE A 39 -10.57 -14.19 -4.97
N VAL A 40 -9.30 -13.77 -4.94
CA VAL A 40 -8.59 -13.43 -3.69
C VAL A 40 -9.33 -12.32 -2.94
N PHE A 41 -9.70 -11.27 -3.65
CA PHE A 41 -10.45 -10.14 -3.10
C PHE A 41 -11.82 -10.55 -2.54
N TYR A 42 -12.58 -11.35 -3.27
CA TYR A 42 -13.87 -11.91 -2.83
C TYR A 42 -13.72 -12.74 -1.55
N GLN A 43 -12.73 -13.65 -1.50
CA GLN A 43 -12.45 -14.43 -0.31
C GLN A 43 -12.10 -13.55 0.89
N THR A 44 -11.24 -12.54 0.68
CA THR A 44 -10.83 -11.59 1.73
C THR A 44 -12.04 -10.83 2.26
N GLY A 45 -12.91 -10.36 1.38
CA GLY A 45 -14.15 -9.69 1.76
C GLY A 45 -15.11 -10.57 2.55
N LYS A 46 -15.22 -11.85 2.20
CA LYS A 46 -16.00 -12.83 3.00
C LYS A 46 -15.45 -12.99 4.41
N TYR A 47 -14.13 -13.07 4.57
CA TYR A 47 -13.53 -13.09 5.90
C TYR A 47 -13.81 -11.79 6.66
N GLY A 48 -13.70 -10.63 6.01
CA GLY A 48 -14.05 -9.35 6.60
C GLY A 48 -15.47 -9.28 7.09
N ARG A 49 -16.44 -9.70 6.26
CA ARG A 49 -17.86 -9.71 6.60
C ARG A 49 -18.20 -10.61 7.78
N ARG A 50 -17.44 -11.70 7.97
CA ARG A 50 -17.63 -12.66 9.07
C ARG A 50 -16.86 -12.30 10.33
N GLY A 51 -16.10 -11.20 10.34
CA GLY A 51 -15.21 -10.85 11.45
C GLY A 51 -14.01 -11.80 11.61
N GLU A 52 -13.68 -12.54 10.56
CA GLU A 52 -12.64 -13.58 10.56
C GLU A 52 -11.34 -13.14 9.87
N LEU A 53 -11.22 -11.86 9.47
CA LEU A 53 -10.05 -11.35 8.75
C LEU A 53 -8.91 -11.04 9.74
N THR A 54 -8.34 -12.09 10.32
CA THR A 54 -7.19 -12.00 11.22
C THR A 54 -5.93 -11.52 10.49
N ALA A 55 -4.89 -11.11 11.23
CA ALA A 55 -3.60 -10.71 10.66
C ALA A 55 -2.99 -11.82 9.76
N GLU A 56 -3.07 -13.08 10.19
CA GLU A 56 -2.60 -14.23 9.41
C GLU A 56 -3.36 -14.37 8.09
N ARG A 57 -4.69 -14.22 8.11
CA ARG A 57 -5.51 -14.26 6.88
C ARG A 57 -5.20 -13.11 5.95
N GLN A 58 -5.00 -11.90 6.48
CA GLN A 58 -4.59 -10.74 5.69
C GLN A 58 -3.26 -10.99 4.99
N ILE A 59 -2.25 -11.46 5.71
CA ILE A 59 -0.94 -11.83 5.17
C ILE A 59 -1.10 -12.93 4.11
N SER A 60 -1.85 -13.99 4.41
CA SER A 60 -2.06 -15.13 3.51
C SER A 60 -2.73 -14.70 2.19
N GLN A 61 -3.78 -13.87 2.25
CA GLN A 61 -4.46 -13.40 1.04
C GLN A 61 -3.56 -12.44 0.23
N SER A 62 -2.83 -11.57 0.92
CA SER A 62 -1.89 -10.65 0.30
C SER A 62 -0.71 -11.40 -0.35
N ASN A 63 -0.21 -12.47 0.26
CA ASN A 63 0.79 -13.37 -0.33
C ASN A 63 0.32 -14.00 -1.65
N LYS A 64 -0.98 -14.31 -1.78
CA LYS A 64 -1.54 -14.81 -3.05
C LYS A 64 -1.41 -13.78 -4.16
N ASN A 65 -1.58 -12.48 -3.83
CA ASN A 65 -1.43 -11.40 -4.80
C ASN A 65 0.04 -11.23 -5.23
N ILE A 66 1.01 -11.33 -4.31
CA ILE A 66 2.45 -11.36 -4.68
C ILE A 66 2.73 -12.50 -5.67
N ARG A 67 2.33 -13.72 -5.31
CA ARG A 67 2.51 -14.89 -6.20
C ARG A 67 1.78 -14.75 -7.53
N LEU A 68 0.64 -14.06 -7.55
CA LEU A 68 -0.10 -13.80 -8.78
C LEU A 68 0.66 -12.85 -9.70
N ILE A 69 1.28 -11.80 -9.15
CA ILE A 69 2.15 -10.88 -9.92
C ILE A 69 3.28 -11.69 -10.57
N GLU A 70 4.00 -12.48 -9.79
CA GLU A 70 5.15 -13.27 -10.25
C GLU A 70 4.74 -14.32 -11.31
N LYS A 71 3.65 -15.04 -11.07
CA LYS A 71 3.08 -16.00 -12.02
C LYS A 71 2.55 -15.35 -13.30
N SER A 72 2.24 -14.07 -13.27
CA SER A 72 1.85 -13.29 -14.46
C SER A 72 3.05 -12.62 -15.16
N GLY A 73 4.27 -12.94 -14.74
CA GLY A 73 5.50 -12.45 -15.33
C GLY A 73 6.00 -11.11 -14.78
N GLY A 74 5.38 -10.63 -13.69
CA GLY A 74 5.90 -9.47 -12.96
C GLY A 74 7.05 -9.86 -12.04
N LYS A 75 7.91 -8.91 -11.75
CA LYS A 75 8.98 -9.03 -10.75
C LYS A 75 8.72 -8.06 -9.62
N VAL A 76 9.01 -8.47 -8.40
CA VAL A 76 8.81 -7.70 -7.17
C VAL A 76 10.15 -7.51 -6.49
N HIS A 77 10.45 -6.26 -6.16
CA HIS A 77 11.66 -5.83 -5.48
C HIS A 77 11.28 -5.06 -4.21
N LEU A 78 11.73 -5.57 -3.07
CA LEU A 78 11.46 -4.97 -1.77
C LEU A 78 12.79 -4.61 -1.11
N ARG A 79 12.87 -3.44 -0.47
CA ARG A 79 14.06 -2.94 0.23
C ARG A 79 13.67 -2.25 1.53
N GLY A 80 14.59 -2.28 2.50
CA GLY A 80 14.45 -1.58 3.76
C GLY A 80 13.33 -2.13 4.66
N LEU A 81 13.04 -3.43 4.54
CA LEU A 81 11.94 -4.05 5.30
C LEU A 81 12.19 -4.02 6.82
N ASN A 82 13.46 -4.00 7.26
CA ASN A 82 13.81 -3.90 8.67
C ASN A 82 13.44 -2.54 9.26
N ASN A 83 13.33 -1.49 8.45
CA ASN A 83 12.88 -0.18 8.89
C ASN A 83 11.44 -0.21 9.43
N LEU A 84 10.63 -1.18 8.99
CA LEU A 84 9.28 -1.38 9.51
C LEU A 84 9.26 -1.86 10.98
N SER A 85 10.33 -2.46 11.47
CA SER A 85 10.48 -2.97 12.84
C SER A 85 11.67 -2.36 13.59
N ALA A 86 12.20 -1.22 13.13
CA ALA A 86 13.37 -0.56 13.72
C ALA A 86 13.11 0.02 15.11
N PHE A 87 11.86 0.12 15.53
CA PHE A 87 11.44 0.59 16.86
C PHE A 87 10.09 -0.05 17.24
N GLU A 88 9.78 -0.02 18.53
CA GLU A 88 8.49 -0.46 19.04
C GLU A 88 7.43 0.65 18.98
N GLY A 89 6.15 0.25 19.00
CA GLY A 89 5.02 1.19 18.96
C GLY A 89 4.59 1.58 17.55
N PRO A 90 3.55 2.43 17.44
CA PRO A 90 2.94 2.81 16.17
C PRO A 90 3.77 3.83 15.39
N ALA A 91 3.51 3.91 14.08
CA ALA A 91 4.14 4.86 13.17
C ALA A 91 3.15 5.39 12.13
N MET A 92 3.50 6.52 11.54
CA MET A 92 2.93 6.94 10.26
C MET A 92 3.79 6.40 9.11
N LEU A 93 3.20 5.56 8.24
CA LEU A 93 3.82 5.14 6.99
C LEU A 93 3.32 6.07 5.88
N ILE A 94 4.21 6.84 5.27
CA ILE A 94 3.83 7.89 4.31
C ILE A 94 4.57 7.67 3.00
N GLY A 95 3.82 7.55 1.88
CA GLY A 95 4.40 7.32 0.56
C GLY A 95 3.50 7.72 -0.60
N ASN A 96 3.98 7.52 -1.82
CA ASN A 96 3.24 7.78 -3.04
C ASN A 96 2.19 6.70 -3.34
N HIS A 97 1.21 7.02 -4.20
CA HIS A 97 0.10 6.14 -4.57
C HIS A 97 -0.03 6.06 -6.09
N MET A 98 0.18 4.88 -6.67
CA MET A 98 0.26 4.70 -8.11
C MET A 98 -0.88 3.85 -8.67
N SER A 99 -1.16 2.68 -8.07
CA SER A 99 -2.16 1.74 -8.58
C SER A 99 -2.99 1.08 -7.46
N LEU A 100 -3.90 0.18 -7.82
CA LEU A 100 -4.62 -0.65 -6.85
C LEU A 100 -3.71 -1.69 -6.19
N LEU A 101 -2.60 -2.01 -6.83
CA LEU A 101 -1.73 -3.11 -6.44
C LEU A 101 -1.13 -2.93 -5.05
N GLU A 102 -0.79 -1.68 -4.67
CA GLU A 102 -0.17 -1.38 -3.37
C GLU A 102 -1.00 -1.93 -2.20
N THR A 103 -2.29 -1.59 -2.17
CA THR A 103 -3.16 -2.02 -1.07
C THR A 103 -3.35 -3.53 -1.04
N ALA A 104 -3.32 -4.19 -2.21
CA ALA A 104 -3.47 -5.64 -2.31
C ALA A 104 -2.25 -6.41 -1.77
N ILE A 105 -1.04 -5.84 -1.87
CA ILE A 105 0.21 -6.52 -1.46
C ILE A 105 0.82 -5.96 -0.17
N PHE A 106 0.38 -4.80 0.31
CA PHE A 106 0.96 -4.13 1.49
C PHE A 106 0.91 -5.00 2.75
N HIS A 107 -0.16 -5.82 2.92
CA HIS A 107 -0.28 -6.71 4.06
C HIS A 107 0.76 -7.85 4.07
N ALA A 108 1.16 -8.36 2.89
CA ALA A 108 2.23 -9.33 2.79
C ALA A 108 3.58 -8.73 3.19
N ILE A 109 3.80 -7.45 2.85
CA ILE A 109 5.06 -6.74 3.02
C ILE A 109 5.23 -6.23 4.46
N ALA A 110 4.25 -5.48 4.95
CA ALA A 110 4.40 -4.72 6.19
C ALA A 110 3.79 -5.40 7.42
N ARG A 111 2.68 -6.14 7.28
CA ARG A 111 1.97 -6.70 8.43
C ARG A 111 2.75 -7.74 9.26
N PRO A 112 3.67 -8.54 8.71
CA PRO A 112 4.52 -9.40 9.55
C PRO A 112 5.39 -8.66 10.56
N ARG A 113 5.62 -7.35 10.34
CA ARG A 113 6.50 -6.51 11.17
C ARG A 113 5.76 -5.45 11.95
N ARG A 114 4.59 -4.98 11.44
CA ARG A 114 3.88 -3.85 12.02
C ARG A 114 2.38 -3.94 11.76
N ASP A 115 1.58 -3.82 12.81
CA ASP A 115 0.12 -3.67 12.63
C ASP A 115 -0.21 -2.27 12.12
N PHE A 116 -1.15 -2.20 11.16
CA PHE A 116 -1.52 -0.94 10.54
C PHE A 116 -2.94 -0.95 9.98
N THR A 117 -3.43 0.26 9.70
CA THR A 117 -4.63 0.52 8.91
C THR A 117 -4.38 1.60 7.86
N PHE A 118 -5.39 1.90 7.04
CA PHE A 118 -5.33 2.89 5.96
C PHE A 118 -6.23 4.08 6.21
N VAL A 119 -5.86 5.24 5.64
CA VAL A 119 -6.80 6.34 5.40
C VAL A 119 -7.37 6.17 3.99
N ILE A 120 -8.69 6.11 3.87
CA ILE A 120 -9.38 5.80 2.61
C ILE A 120 -10.49 6.80 2.30
N LYS A 121 -10.97 6.82 1.06
CA LYS A 121 -12.18 7.56 0.70
C LYS A 121 -13.42 6.84 1.27
N GLU A 122 -14.31 7.58 1.91
CA GLU A 122 -15.55 7.06 2.54
C GLU A 122 -16.38 6.23 1.56
N SER A 123 -16.53 6.67 0.31
CA SER A 123 -17.31 5.93 -0.69
C SER A 123 -16.82 4.48 -0.93
N LEU A 124 -15.56 4.18 -0.60
CA LEU A 124 -15.01 2.83 -0.70
C LEU A 124 -15.60 1.87 0.36
N LEU A 125 -16.08 2.39 1.49
CA LEU A 125 -16.79 1.58 2.50
C LEU A 125 -18.12 1.02 1.97
N LYS A 126 -18.71 1.65 0.96
CA LYS A 126 -19.97 1.23 0.33
C LYS A 126 -19.77 0.15 -0.73
N MET A 127 -18.51 -0.09 -1.16
CA MET A 127 -18.23 -1.09 -2.16
C MET A 127 -18.33 -2.50 -1.58
N PRO A 128 -19.05 -3.43 -2.25
CA PRO A 128 -19.14 -4.83 -1.81
C PRO A 128 -17.73 -5.42 -1.65
N TYR A 129 -17.55 -6.24 -0.62
CA TYR A 129 -16.29 -6.89 -0.23
C TYR A 129 -15.18 -5.93 0.19
N PHE A 130 -14.92 -4.86 -0.57
CA PHE A 130 -13.89 -3.87 -0.22
C PHE A 130 -14.22 -3.14 1.07
N GLY A 131 -15.47 -2.68 1.20
CA GLY A 131 -15.95 -2.06 2.43
C GLY A 131 -15.87 -3.01 3.62
N ASP A 132 -16.16 -4.30 3.42
CA ASP A 132 -16.05 -5.30 4.48
C ASP A 132 -14.59 -5.48 4.94
N ILE A 133 -13.63 -5.50 4.00
CA ILE A 133 -12.20 -5.53 4.30
C ILE A 133 -11.79 -4.28 5.08
N MET A 134 -12.12 -3.09 4.57
CA MET A 134 -11.69 -1.83 5.16
C MET A 134 -12.30 -1.61 6.58
N ARG A 135 -13.54 -1.98 6.79
CA ARG A 135 -14.16 -1.98 8.13
C ARG A 135 -13.43 -2.92 9.09
N SER A 136 -13.08 -4.12 8.65
CA SER A 136 -12.34 -5.08 9.47
C SER A 136 -10.95 -4.59 9.87
N LEU A 137 -10.33 -3.75 9.04
CA LEU A 137 -9.04 -3.12 9.31
C LEU A 137 -9.16 -1.91 10.25
N GLY A 138 -10.38 -1.41 10.50
CA GLY A 138 -10.58 -0.13 11.18
C GLY A 138 -10.07 1.05 10.36
N ALA A 139 -10.31 1.05 9.04
CA ALA A 139 -9.82 2.10 8.15
C ALA A 139 -10.46 3.45 8.48
N ILE A 140 -9.65 4.51 8.46
CA ILE A 140 -10.09 5.89 8.67
C ILE A 140 -10.68 6.41 7.37
N ALA A 141 -11.96 6.72 7.37
CA ALA A 141 -12.70 7.14 6.19
C ALA A 141 -12.84 8.66 6.10
N VAL A 142 -12.49 9.26 4.95
CA VAL A 142 -12.60 10.69 4.67
C VAL A 142 -13.49 10.95 3.47
N GLY A 143 -14.31 12.02 3.54
CA GLY A 143 -15.30 12.34 2.51
C GLY A 143 -14.69 12.89 1.22
N ARG A 144 -13.57 13.61 1.32
CA ARG A 144 -12.87 14.34 0.24
C ARG A 144 -13.69 15.48 -0.40
N ALA A 145 -14.76 15.91 0.25
CA ALA A 145 -15.56 17.04 -0.19
C ALA A 145 -15.07 18.36 0.44
N ASN A 146 -14.66 18.32 1.71
CA ASN A 146 -14.17 19.46 2.45
C ASN A 146 -12.82 19.13 3.11
N PRO A 147 -11.70 19.75 2.68
CA PRO A 147 -10.39 19.48 3.25
C PRO A 147 -10.26 19.74 4.75
N ARG A 148 -11.05 20.67 5.31
CA ARG A 148 -11.02 20.98 6.74
C ARG A 148 -11.69 19.87 7.57
N ASP A 149 -12.80 19.35 7.10
CA ASP A 149 -13.51 18.24 7.75
C ASP A 149 -12.67 16.96 7.66
N ASP A 150 -12.09 16.69 6.50
CA ASP A 150 -11.19 15.57 6.30
C ASP A 150 -9.98 15.64 7.23
N LEU A 151 -9.36 16.82 7.37
CA LEU A 151 -8.27 17.04 8.31
C LEU A 151 -8.71 16.75 9.75
N LYS A 152 -9.89 17.24 10.16
CA LYS A 152 -10.44 16.99 11.50
C LYS A 152 -10.61 15.51 11.77
N ILE A 153 -11.27 14.79 10.86
CA ILE A 153 -11.48 13.33 10.95
C ILE A 153 -10.13 12.59 11.05
N VAL A 154 -9.18 12.89 10.16
CA VAL A 154 -7.86 12.24 10.18
C VAL A 154 -7.13 12.52 11.47
N MET A 155 -7.21 13.72 12.01
CA MET A 155 -6.57 14.06 13.28
C MET A 155 -7.21 13.33 14.47
N GLU A 156 -8.54 13.32 14.56
CA GLU A 156 -9.26 12.71 15.68
C GLU A 156 -9.14 11.18 15.66
N GLU A 157 -9.54 10.55 14.56
CA GLU A 157 -9.50 9.09 14.43
C GLU A 157 -8.07 8.56 14.29
N GLY A 158 -7.18 9.32 13.66
CA GLY A 158 -5.77 8.99 13.54
C GLY A 158 -5.07 8.93 14.89
N ILE A 159 -5.27 9.92 15.75
CA ILE A 159 -4.70 9.93 17.11
C ILE A 159 -5.23 8.74 17.91
N LYS A 160 -6.54 8.46 17.87
CA LYS A 160 -7.13 7.28 18.54
C LYS A 160 -6.47 5.98 18.05
N THR A 161 -6.32 5.84 16.74
CA THR A 161 -5.70 4.66 16.12
C THR A 161 -4.24 4.49 16.55
N LEU A 162 -3.45 5.56 16.50
CA LEU A 162 -2.04 5.53 16.92
C LEU A 162 -1.93 5.24 18.42
N ASN A 163 -2.75 5.86 19.25
CA ASN A 163 -2.77 5.59 20.71
C ASN A 163 -3.18 4.15 21.05
N SER A 164 -3.91 3.46 20.17
CA SER A 164 -4.20 2.03 20.35
C SER A 164 -3.05 1.10 19.94
N GLY A 165 -1.89 1.65 19.54
CA GLY A 165 -0.71 0.88 19.11
C GLY A 165 -0.73 0.48 17.63
N LYS A 166 -1.72 0.93 16.84
CA LYS A 166 -1.84 0.60 15.43
C LYS A 166 -1.28 1.73 14.55
N SER A 167 -0.39 1.39 13.63
CA SER A 167 0.18 2.33 12.64
C SER A 167 -0.83 2.74 11.57
N ILE A 168 -0.54 3.81 10.86
CA ILE A 168 -1.40 4.31 9.79
C ILE A 168 -0.60 4.43 8.50
N VAL A 169 -1.10 3.84 7.42
CA VAL A 169 -0.60 4.04 6.06
C VAL A 169 -1.39 5.15 5.41
N LEU A 170 -0.69 6.18 4.95
CA LEU A 170 -1.27 7.34 4.30
C LEU A 170 -0.61 7.61 2.95
N PHE A 171 -1.44 7.87 1.96
CA PHE A 171 -1.06 8.33 0.62
C PHE A 171 -1.47 9.80 0.43
N PRO A 172 -0.56 10.77 0.65
CA PRO A 172 -0.90 12.20 0.65
C PRO A 172 -1.39 12.77 -0.68
N GLN A 173 -1.21 12.04 -1.80
CA GLN A 173 -1.66 12.47 -3.13
C GLN A 173 -3.18 12.43 -3.33
N SER A 174 -3.94 11.92 -2.37
CA SER A 174 -5.41 11.81 -2.41
C SER A 174 -5.98 10.92 -3.53
N THR A 175 -5.25 10.64 -4.59
CA THR A 175 -5.66 9.75 -5.69
C THR A 175 -4.45 9.06 -6.30
N ARG A 176 -4.67 7.90 -6.91
CA ARG A 176 -3.65 7.17 -7.67
C ARG A 176 -3.22 7.96 -8.89
N SER A 177 -1.91 8.05 -9.11
CA SER A 177 -1.30 8.70 -10.26
C SER A 177 -0.10 7.90 -10.74
N ALA A 178 0.05 7.71 -12.05
CA ALA A 178 1.22 7.09 -12.65
C ALA A 178 2.49 7.96 -12.46
N GLU A 179 2.31 9.27 -12.33
CA GLU A 179 3.39 10.22 -12.09
C GLU A 179 3.24 10.82 -10.69
N PHE A 180 4.36 10.99 -10.04
CA PHE A 180 4.44 11.65 -8.73
C PHE A 180 4.53 13.17 -8.92
N ASP A 181 3.54 13.90 -8.40
CA ASP A 181 3.51 15.37 -8.38
C ASP A 181 3.71 15.86 -6.93
N PRO A 182 4.89 16.41 -6.58
CA PRO A 182 5.16 16.92 -5.24
C PRO A 182 4.17 17.99 -4.78
N LYS A 183 3.61 18.78 -5.70
CA LYS A 183 2.65 19.83 -5.36
C LYS A 183 1.32 19.29 -4.84
N LYS A 184 0.98 18.04 -5.19
CA LYS A 184 -0.22 17.34 -4.71
C LYS A 184 0.03 16.50 -3.47
N PHE A 185 1.25 16.46 -2.96
CA PHE A 185 1.63 15.69 -1.79
C PHE A 185 1.38 16.51 -0.53
N ASN A 186 0.20 16.36 0.09
CA ASN A 186 -0.23 17.18 1.22
C ASN A 186 0.49 16.84 2.54
N THR A 187 0.37 17.73 3.53
CA THR A 187 1.10 17.64 4.82
C THR A 187 0.31 16.93 5.93
N ILE A 188 -0.84 16.31 5.64
CA ILE A 188 -1.72 15.73 6.67
C ILE A 188 -0.99 14.66 7.48
N GLY A 189 -0.20 13.80 6.81
CA GLY A 189 0.55 12.73 7.48
C GLY A 189 1.60 13.25 8.47
N ILE A 190 2.36 14.26 8.08
CA ILE A 190 3.36 14.91 8.95
C ILE A 190 2.68 15.60 10.13
N LYS A 191 1.57 16.31 9.88
CA LYS A 191 0.82 16.98 10.96
C LYS A 191 0.27 15.97 11.97
N LEU A 192 -0.24 14.82 11.50
CA LEU A 192 -0.74 13.76 12.36
C LEU A 192 0.41 13.11 13.16
N ALA A 193 1.53 12.75 12.51
CA ALA A 193 2.70 12.19 13.18
C ALA A 193 3.19 13.10 14.31
N ARG A 194 3.36 14.39 14.02
CA ARG A 194 3.77 15.39 14.99
C ARG A 194 2.79 15.50 16.17
N ARG A 195 1.50 15.56 15.88
CA ARG A 195 0.46 15.71 16.92
C ARG A 195 0.36 14.50 17.83
N ALA A 196 0.54 13.30 17.27
CA ALA A 196 0.53 12.03 17.99
C ALA A 196 1.89 11.69 18.66
N GLY A 197 2.96 12.41 18.33
CA GLY A 197 4.30 12.12 18.85
C GLY A 197 4.89 10.79 18.37
N VAL A 198 4.50 10.32 17.17
CA VAL A 198 4.94 9.04 16.61
C VAL A 198 5.94 9.25 15.46
N PRO A 199 6.87 8.29 15.25
CA PRO A 199 7.78 8.34 14.11
C PRO A 199 7.06 8.22 12.77
N VAL A 200 7.72 8.70 11.72
CA VAL A 200 7.34 8.52 10.32
C VAL A 200 8.29 7.53 9.68
N ILE A 201 7.75 6.57 8.95
CA ILE A 201 8.49 5.68 8.04
C ILE A 201 8.11 6.09 6.61
N PRO A 202 8.99 6.78 5.88
CA PRO A 202 8.76 7.06 4.48
C PRO A 202 8.79 5.76 3.67
N PHE A 203 7.99 5.71 2.61
CA PHE A 203 8.14 4.66 1.61
C PHE A 203 7.94 5.21 0.21
N ALA A 204 8.65 4.64 -0.74
CA ALA A 204 8.47 4.85 -2.16
C ALA A 204 8.00 3.56 -2.80
N LEU A 205 7.13 3.67 -3.81
CA LEU A 205 6.67 2.52 -4.57
C LEU A 205 6.52 2.84 -6.06
N LYS A 206 6.72 1.80 -6.88
CA LYS A 206 6.43 1.81 -8.31
C LYS A 206 5.66 0.54 -8.63
N THR A 207 4.42 0.68 -9.05
CA THR A 207 3.46 -0.42 -9.23
C THR A 207 2.72 -0.33 -10.56
N ASP A 208 3.33 0.34 -11.54
CA ASP A 208 2.81 0.52 -12.89
C ASP A 208 2.80 -0.77 -13.73
N PHE A 209 3.29 -1.90 -13.18
CA PHE A 209 2.96 -3.25 -13.67
C PHE A 209 1.46 -3.41 -13.84
N LEU A 210 0.65 -2.92 -12.90
CA LEU A 210 -0.80 -2.82 -13.00
C LEU A 210 -1.18 -1.36 -13.24
N ALA A 211 -1.24 -0.96 -14.50
CA ALA A 211 -1.58 0.42 -14.85
C ALA A 211 -3.06 0.72 -14.58
N ASN A 212 -3.37 2.00 -14.38
CA ASN A 212 -4.77 2.45 -14.28
C ASN A 212 -5.44 2.33 -15.65
N GLY A 213 -6.69 1.86 -15.66
CA GLY A 213 -7.51 1.78 -16.88
C GLY A 213 -8.07 3.15 -17.28
N SER A 214 -8.36 3.32 -18.57
CA SER A 214 -8.94 4.55 -19.11
C SER A 214 -10.41 4.74 -18.68
N PHE A 215 -11.23 3.70 -18.79
CA PHE A 215 -12.64 3.74 -18.39
C PHE A 215 -12.86 3.28 -16.95
N PHE A 216 -12.29 2.15 -16.59
CA PHE A 216 -12.32 1.61 -15.22
C PHE A 216 -10.90 1.60 -14.67
N LYS A 217 -10.60 2.54 -13.76
CA LYS A 217 -9.27 2.67 -13.15
C LYS A 217 -8.71 1.36 -12.61
N ASP A 218 -9.58 0.49 -12.10
CA ASP A 218 -9.21 -0.77 -11.45
C ASP A 218 -8.98 -1.93 -12.43
N LEU A 219 -9.28 -1.77 -13.72
CA LEU A 219 -9.17 -2.78 -14.76
C LEU A 219 -8.21 -2.37 -15.90
N GLY A 220 -7.08 -1.79 -15.56
CA GLY A 220 -6.07 -1.36 -16.52
C GLY A 220 -5.25 -2.49 -17.15
N PRO A 221 -4.35 -2.16 -18.07
CA PRO A 221 -3.46 -3.15 -18.67
C PRO A 221 -2.38 -3.62 -17.69
N ILE A 222 -1.94 -4.87 -17.86
CA ILE A 222 -0.76 -5.42 -17.20
C ILE A 222 0.45 -5.13 -18.09
N LYS A 223 1.39 -4.35 -17.55
CA LYS A 223 2.64 -4.00 -18.21
C LYS A 223 3.76 -4.88 -17.67
N ARG A 224 4.01 -6.01 -18.33
CA ARG A 224 4.97 -7.02 -17.88
C ARG A 224 6.44 -6.60 -18.03
N ASP A 225 6.68 -5.54 -18.77
CA ASP A 225 7.96 -4.84 -18.91
C ASP A 225 8.26 -3.91 -17.73
N LYS A 226 7.27 -3.69 -16.84
CA LYS A 226 7.41 -2.88 -15.63
C LYS A 226 7.50 -3.76 -14.41
N GLU A 227 8.52 -3.52 -13.60
CA GLU A 227 8.75 -4.22 -12.35
C GLU A 227 8.08 -3.49 -11.18
N VAL A 228 7.78 -4.21 -10.11
CA VAL A 228 7.13 -3.70 -8.90
C VAL A 228 8.19 -3.43 -7.85
N TYR A 229 8.28 -2.20 -7.37
CA TYR A 229 9.24 -1.79 -6.35
C TYR A 229 8.53 -1.24 -5.12
N PHE A 230 9.05 -1.60 -3.95
CA PHE A 230 8.75 -0.98 -2.65
C PHE A 230 10.04 -0.80 -1.88
N GLU A 231 10.26 0.40 -1.38
CA GLU A 231 11.38 0.68 -0.49
C GLU A 231 10.91 1.52 0.69
N PHE A 232 11.31 1.11 1.90
CA PHE A 232 11.04 1.81 3.15
C PHE A 232 12.32 2.49 3.61
N ASP A 233 12.25 3.81 3.85
CA ASP A 233 13.38 4.57 4.37
C ASP A 233 13.45 4.45 5.90
N LYS A 234 14.56 4.92 6.47
CA LYS A 234 14.78 4.96 7.92
C LYS A 234 13.70 5.81 8.60
N PRO A 235 13.18 5.34 9.74
CA PRO A 235 12.21 6.12 10.49
C PRO A 235 12.85 7.38 11.05
N PHE A 236 12.04 8.45 11.15
CA PHE A 236 12.43 9.70 11.79
C PHE A 236 11.27 10.30 12.61
N THR A 237 11.58 11.16 13.57
CA THR A 237 10.61 11.98 14.30
C THR A 237 10.42 13.32 13.63
N VAL A 238 9.22 13.90 13.76
CA VAL A 238 8.90 15.21 13.19
C VAL A 238 9.25 16.30 14.18
N GLU A 239 10.13 17.22 13.77
CA GLU A 239 10.55 18.36 14.56
C GLU A 239 9.97 19.67 14.03
N GLY A 240 9.87 20.69 14.88
CA GLY A 240 9.40 22.02 14.49
C GLY A 240 8.04 22.02 13.78
N ASP A 241 7.97 22.61 12.59
CA ASP A 241 6.75 22.70 11.78
C ASP A 241 6.57 21.52 10.80
N GLY A 242 7.56 20.63 10.70
CA GLY A 242 7.54 19.43 9.85
C GLY A 242 7.76 19.68 8.35
N LYS A 243 8.16 20.89 7.96
CA LYS A 243 8.42 21.19 6.53
C LYS A 243 9.64 20.45 6.00
N LYS A 244 10.70 20.36 6.82
CA LYS A 244 11.92 19.64 6.46
C LYS A 244 11.64 18.15 6.24
N GLU A 245 10.90 17.55 7.15
CA GLU A 245 10.54 16.14 7.09
C GLU A 245 9.58 15.85 5.93
N GLN A 246 8.64 16.77 5.63
CA GLN A 246 7.80 16.66 4.44
C GLN A 246 8.65 16.67 3.16
N GLN A 247 9.63 17.58 3.07
CA GLN A 247 10.53 17.64 1.92
C GLN A 247 11.40 16.38 1.81
N GLN A 248 11.92 15.87 2.93
CA GLN A 248 12.69 14.63 2.97
C GLN A 248 11.92 13.43 2.37
N ILE A 249 10.62 13.30 2.68
CA ILE A 249 9.77 12.24 2.09
C ILE A 249 9.65 12.45 0.58
N ILE A 250 9.39 13.68 0.15
CA ILE A 250 9.25 14.03 -1.28
C ILE A 250 10.54 13.69 -2.03
N ASP A 251 11.69 14.11 -1.51
CA ASP A 251 13.00 13.90 -2.12
C ASP A 251 13.32 12.40 -2.22
N PHE A 252 13.03 11.63 -1.16
CA PHE A 252 13.17 10.18 -1.15
C PHE A 252 12.32 9.52 -2.25
N ILE A 253 11.04 9.88 -2.35
CA ILE A 253 10.14 9.32 -3.39
C ILE A 253 10.66 9.67 -4.79
N GLN A 254 11.06 10.93 -5.03
CA GLN A 254 11.57 11.37 -6.33
C GLN A 254 12.87 10.65 -6.71
N LEU A 255 13.79 10.50 -5.75
CA LEU A 255 15.05 9.78 -5.94
C LEU A 255 14.76 8.32 -6.37
N LYS A 256 13.92 7.61 -5.61
CA LYS A 256 13.61 6.20 -5.89
C LYS A 256 12.87 6.02 -7.21
N LEU A 257 11.91 6.86 -7.52
CA LEU A 257 11.23 6.82 -8.81
C LEU A 257 12.16 7.14 -9.98
N ALA A 258 13.21 7.94 -9.77
CA ALA A 258 14.23 8.19 -10.79
C ALA A 258 15.15 6.97 -10.99
N GLU A 259 15.58 6.32 -9.89
CA GLU A 259 16.36 5.08 -9.93
C GLU A 259 15.64 3.93 -10.67
N TRP A 260 14.31 3.83 -10.55
CA TRP A 260 13.50 2.75 -11.12
C TRP A 260 12.91 3.06 -12.52
N LYS A 261 13.42 4.06 -13.20
CA LYS A 261 12.92 4.47 -14.54
C LYS A 261 13.32 3.52 -15.68
N HIS A 262 14.09 2.48 -15.40
CA HIS A 262 14.59 1.54 -16.42
C HIS A 262 13.58 0.52 -16.86
#